data_a1e902921dc41371f94933e196037af6
#
_entry.id   a1e902921dc41371f94933e196037af6
#
_cell.length_a   1.000
_cell.length_b   1.000
_cell.length_c   1.000
_cell.angle_alpha   90.00
_cell.angle_beta   90.00
_cell.angle_gamma   90.00
#
_symmetry.space_group_name_H-M   'P 1'
#
loop_
_entity.id
_entity.type
_entity.pdbx_description
1 polymer ?
#
loop_
_entity_poly.entity_id
_entity_poly.type
_entity_poly.pdbx_seq_one_letter_code
_entity_poly.pdbx_strand_id
1 'polypeptide(L)'
;MTPLKKYIRPAVLRNLLRKALAVSCKECCFAITFEGEVVIAEGCDGLGGFEADRPNVLTERIKFDSVHTGQVRMRIPIECSPEEKKTHERLLGFAKYSIQECIDMEGARRSIADEALSKYRELALLHRSVPTINTSLRMRDVVGSLINECRRENYPGEFGAVFLSEPGSKSFRMAVEFGFPFGLSPQALVDSDLFREVVDSDRGEIVNDLDADGRWQGEISGLGSIALIPIVSPNRTEGVLALASENKGLFEAAHRKSLATLASVAGISVSNAFNFEGIQTLMNAILQALAEAIDSRDPFTAGHSERVAQLAVAFAYSLSENIGFRDIFFADLELREIYYAGILHDVGKIGIKENVLTKKTRLPKRRMDVLRARFHLLGQTSDFDWLAAYELVRSVNRAMAPEKEKLDAIRELGKLNWMIGDERHPLLYEDELEALLLEYGNLTPDERKEIQRHPAESERILQHIPMQEGYSNMLTIIRQHHERMDGSGYPDGLVGSDIMIQSRLMAIVDIYDAVTQERHYKPASTRSEAMKILSFEAEQGKLDTPLVNFFLKNIEKIEILSERVKSTRVTHLSEIGILSGM
;
A
#
# COMPACT_ATOMS: atom_id res chain seq x y z
N MET A 1 -13.22 28.59 49.33
CA MET A 1 -14.38 28.55 48.41
C MET A 1 -15.47 27.76 49.10
N THR A 2 -16.71 28.29 49.23
CA THR A 2 -17.82 27.57 49.88
C THR A 2 -18.11 26.26 49.12
N PRO A 3 -18.14 25.10 49.82
CA PRO A 3 -18.36 23.77 49.20
C PRO A 3 -19.61 23.71 48.30
N LEU A 4 -20.57 24.54 48.61
CA LEU A 4 -21.86 24.62 47.91
C LEU A 4 -21.79 24.99 46.44
N LYS A 5 -20.72 25.74 46.00
CA LYS A 5 -20.54 26.14 44.59
C LYS A 5 -20.39 24.95 43.63
N LYS A 6 -19.98 23.80 44.17
CA LYS A 6 -19.89 22.53 43.42
C LYS A 6 -21.26 22.03 42.95
N TYR A 7 -22.33 22.34 43.71
CA TYR A 7 -23.68 21.78 43.45
C TYR A 7 -24.61 22.80 42.81
N ILE A 8 -24.66 24.02 43.40
CA ILE A 8 -25.56 25.08 42.93
C ILE A 8 -24.94 26.47 43.20
N ARG A 9 -25.30 27.47 42.40
CA ARG A 9 -24.88 28.84 42.64
C ARG A 9 -25.54 29.39 43.88
N PRO A 10 -24.81 29.89 44.91
CA PRO A 10 -25.40 30.44 46.13
C PRO A 10 -26.43 31.56 45.90
N ALA A 11 -26.27 32.34 44.82
CA ALA A 11 -27.22 33.39 44.46
C ALA A 11 -28.64 32.83 44.14
N VAL A 12 -28.75 31.65 43.54
CA VAL A 12 -30.03 31.02 43.24
C VAL A 12 -30.74 30.62 44.54
N LEU A 13 -30.00 30.01 45.45
CA LEU A 13 -30.54 29.63 46.77
C LEU A 13 -30.97 30.85 47.60
N ARG A 14 -30.15 31.91 47.62
CA ARG A 14 -30.53 33.18 48.30
C ARG A 14 -31.82 33.75 47.73
N ASN A 15 -31.96 33.76 46.40
CA ASN A 15 -33.19 34.26 45.76
C ASN A 15 -34.43 33.45 46.14
N LEU A 16 -34.31 32.12 46.24
CA LEU A 16 -35.39 31.23 46.69
C LEU A 16 -35.76 31.51 48.17
N LEU A 17 -34.75 31.64 49.02
CA LEU A 17 -34.98 31.97 50.44
C LEU A 17 -35.64 33.36 50.60
N ARG A 18 -35.24 34.36 49.85
CA ARG A 18 -35.88 35.70 49.85
C ARG A 18 -37.33 35.66 49.40
N LYS A 19 -37.64 34.85 48.39
CA LYS A 19 -39.03 34.64 47.96
C LYS A 19 -39.86 33.93 49.04
N ALA A 20 -39.31 32.95 49.74
CA ALA A 20 -39.96 32.29 50.87
C ALA A 20 -40.17 33.27 52.02
N LEU A 21 -39.19 34.15 52.32
CA LEU A 21 -39.30 35.21 53.33
C LEU A 21 -40.40 36.24 52.99
N ALA A 22 -40.58 36.58 51.71
CA ALA A 22 -41.58 37.59 51.32
C ALA A 22 -43.02 37.16 51.63
N VAL A 23 -43.27 35.86 51.79
CA VAL A 23 -44.59 35.29 52.18
C VAL A 23 -44.66 34.83 53.64
N SER A 24 -43.56 35.00 54.42
CA SER A 24 -43.46 34.68 55.83
C SER A 24 -43.67 35.90 56.74
N CYS A 25 -43.70 35.74 58.03
CA CYS A 25 -43.74 36.84 59.01
C CYS A 25 -42.40 37.60 59.02
N LYS A 26 -42.41 38.88 59.46
CA LYS A 26 -41.21 39.73 59.49
C LYS A 26 -40.11 39.25 60.43
N GLU A 27 -40.39 38.40 61.41
CA GLU A 27 -39.42 37.86 62.34
C GLU A 27 -38.89 36.47 61.94
N CYS A 28 -39.32 35.94 60.77
CA CYS A 28 -38.83 34.67 60.23
C CYS A 28 -37.51 34.84 59.56
N CYS A 29 -36.66 33.83 59.63
CA CYS A 29 -35.37 33.74 58.94
C CYS A 29 -35.17 32.34 58.37
N PHE A 30 -34.49 32.25 57.24
CA PHE A 30 -34.13 30.97 56.66
C PHE A 30 -32.61 30.79 56.60
N ALA A 31 -32.17 29.56 56.76
CA ALA A 31 -30.79 29.15 56.58
C ALA A 31 -30.69 27.83 55.83
N ILE A 32 -29.60 27.65 55.10
CA ILE A 32 -29.20 26.37 54.46
C ILE A 32 -27.89 25.93 55.11
N THR A 33 -27.86 24.69 55.57
CA THR A 33 -26.63 24.07 56.06
C THR A 33 -26.10 23.06 55.06
N PHE A 34 -24.78 22.89 55.08
CA PHE A 34 -24.06 21.87 54.34
C PHE A 34 -23.07 21.22 55.31
N GLU A 35 -23.11 19.91 55.47
CA GLU A 35 -22.28 19.16 56.43
C GLU A 35 -22.34 19.74 57.87
N GLY A 36 -23.51 20.21 58.27
CA GLY A 36 -23.72 20.77 59.60
C GLY A 36 -23.45 22.25 59.77
N GLU A 37 -22.69 22.86 58.86
CA GLU A 37 -22.38 24.30 58.92
C GLU A 37 -23.41 25.15 58.16
N VAL A 38 -23.76 26.31 58.69
CA VAL A 38 -24.64 27.27 58.02
C VAL A 38 -23.86 27.99 56.91
N VAL A 39 -24.26 27.74 55.65
CA VAL A 39 -23.59 28.31 54.45
C VAL A 39 -24.32 29.49 53.82
N ILE A 40 -25.62 29.58 54.03
CA ILE A 40 -26.48 30.69 53.58
C ILE A 40 -27.49 30.99 54.68
N ALA A 41 -27.69 32.28 54.98
CA ALA A 41 -28.81 32.75 55.83
C ALA A 41 -29.41 34.01 55.20
N GLU A 42 -30.73 34.15 55.33
CA GLU A 42 -31.48 35.31 54.82
C GLU A 42 -32.55 35.71 55.87
N GLY A 43 -32.79 36.98 56.05
CA GLY A 43 -33.80 37.53 56.95
C GLY A 43 -33.32 37.83 58.36
N CYS A 44 -32.02 37.69 58.65
CA CYS A 44 -31.46 37.91 59.99
C CYS A 44 -30.09 38.53 59.94
N ASP A 45 -29.63 39.22 60.99
CA ASP A 45 -28.36 39.90 61.11
C ASP A 45 -27.20 38.92 61.47
N GLY A 46 -27.02 37.88 60.69
CA GLY A 46 -25.91 36.95 60.89
C GLY A 46 -26.25 35.48 60.75
N LEU A 47 -25.20 34.63 60.83
CA LEU A 47 -25.32 33.16 60.66
C LEU A 47 -25.67 32.41 61.96
N GLY A 48 -25.79 33.13 63.08
CA GLY A 48 -26.10 32.55 64.42
C GLY A 48 -27.58 32.29 64.65
N GLY A 49 -27.88 31.40 65.61
CA GLY A 49 -29.27 31.15 66.10
C GLY A 49 -30.06 30.14 65.29
N PHE A 50 -29.37 29.32 64.46
CA PHE A 50 -30.00 28.23 63.71
C PHE A 50 -29.60 26.84 64.23
N GLU A 51 -29.28 26.71 65.50
CA GLU A 51 -29.05 25.41 66.14
C GLU A 51 -30.31 24.56 66.01
N ALA A 52 -30.16 23.30 65.57
CA ALA A 52 -31.32 22.40 65.36
C ALA A 52 -32.15 22.08 66.60
N ASP A 53 -31.56 22.21 67.74
CA ASP A 53 -32.20 21.84 69.07
C ASP A 53 -33.01 22.99 69.66
N ARG A 54 -33.07 24.15 69.03
CA ARG A 54 -33.92 25.25 69.52
C ARG A 54 -35.39 25.01 69.19
N PRO A 55 -36.30 25.22 70.15
CA PRO A 55 -37.73 24.92 69.99
C PRO A 55 -38.43 25.77 68.93
N ASN A 56 -37.83 26.90 68.54
CA ASN A 56 -38.35 27.78 67.52
C ASN A 56 -37.58 27.66 66.13
N VAL A 57 -36.87 26.54 65.92
CA VAL A 57 -36.20 26.26 64.62
C VAL A 57 -36.83 25.00 64.01
N LEU A 58 -37.47 25.20 62.86
CA LEU A 58 -37.98 24.13 62.05
C LEU A 58 -36.89 23.68 61.08
N THR A 59 -36.79 22.37 60.76
CA THR A 59 -35.68 21.81 59.94
C THR A 59 -36.22 20.77 58.97
N GLU A 60 -35.80 20.86 57.72
CA GLU A 60 -36.02 19.90 56.63
C GLU A 60 -34.72 19.50 55.98
N ARG A 61 -34.58 18.21 55.68
CA ARG A 61 -33.37 17.68 55.02
C ARG A 61 -33.40 17.89 53.51
N ILE A 62 -32.23 18.24 52.93
CA ILE A 62 -31.99 18.30 51.49
C ILE A 62 -30.79 17.43 51.14
N LYS A 63 -30.75 16.93 49.90
CA LYS A 63 -29.62 16.14 49.35
C LYS A 63 -28.92 16.94 48.26
N PHE A 64 -27.61 16.98 48.28
CA PHE A 64 -26.80 17.61 47.22
C PHE A 64 -26.32 16.59 46.20
N ASP A 65 -26.00 15.37 46.66
CA ASP A 65 -25.67 14.19 45.85
C ASP A 65 -25.96 12.91 46.67
N SER A 66 -25.45 11.76 46.24
CA SER A 66 -25.63 10.47 46.93
C SER A 66 -24.94 10.39 48.32
N VAL A 67 -23.96 11.25 48.55
CA VAL A 67 -23.11 11.25 49.78
C VAL A 67 -23.38 12.44 50.67
N HIS A 68 -23.51 13.64 50.07
CA HIS A 68 -23.60 14.88 50.81
C HIS A 68 -25.04 15.33 51.04
N THR A 69 -25.34 15.66 52.27
CA THR A 69 -26.66 16.15 52.71
C THR A 69 -26.54 17.47 53.42
N GLY A 70 -27.63 18.20 53.49
CA GLY A 70 -27.77 19.42 54.25
C GLY A 70 -29.17 19.59 54.79
N GLN A 71 -29.46 20.75 55.32
CA GLN A 71 -30.77 21.07 55.85
C GLN A 71 -31.17 22.49 55.47
N VAL A 72 -32.45 22.66 55.21
CA VAL A 72 -33.09 23.98 55.23
C VAL A 72 -33.70 24.19 56.62
N ARG A 73 -33.31 25.26 57.24
CA ARG A 73 -33.78 25.63 58.57
C ARG A 73 -34.54 26.93 58.51
N MET A 74 -35.65 26.99 59.29
CA MET A 74 -36.45 28.20 59.40
C MET A 74 -36.59 28.52 60.89
N ARG A 75 -36.11 29.71 61.28
CA ARG A 75 -36.36 30.24 62.59
C ARG A 75 -37.68 30.99 62.56
N ILE A 76 -38.58 30.70 63.49
CA ILE A 76 -39.92 31.27 63.70
C ILE A 76 -39.97 32.06 65.00
N PRO A 77 -40.96 32.99 65.21
CA PRO A 77 -41.16 33.68 66.47
C PRO A 77 -41.35 32.70 67.64
N ILE A 78 -40.85 33.08 68.82
CA ILE A 78 -40.96 32.23 70.04
C ILE A 78 -42.44 32.09 70.49
N GLU A 79 -43.19 33.16 70.33
CA GLU A 79 -44.66 33.16 70.59
C GLU A 79 -45.40 32.99 69.29
N CYS A 80 -45.69 31.74 68.92
CA CYS A 80 -46.37 31.35 67.72
C CYS A 80 -47.52 30.39 67.98
N SER A 81 -48.74 30.71 67.53
CA SER A 81 -49.90 29.83 67.67
C SER A 81 -49.72 28.49 66.97
N PRO A 82 -50.41 27.41 67.32
CA PRO A 82 -50.33 26.14 66.63
C PRO A 82 -50.68 26.18 65.13
N GLU A 83 -51.61 27.04 64.73
CA GLU A 83 -52.01 27.23 63.36
C GLU A 83 -50.92 27.98 62.56
N GLU A 84 -50.33 29.00 63.14
CA GLU A 84 -49.18 29.71 62.50
C GLU A 84 -48.00 28.80 62.39
N LYS A 85 -47.68 27.97 63.39
CA LYS A 85 -46.60 26.98 63.29
C LYS A 85 -46.82 26.01 62.14
N LYS A 86 -48.05 25.50 61.99
CA LYS A 86 -48.41 24.61 60.90
C LYS A 86 -48.26 25.28 59.48
N THR A 87 -48.53 26.58 59.45
CA THR A 87 -48.32 27.38 58.21
C THR A 87 -46.83 27.54 57.92
N HIS A 88 -45.99 27.79 58.91
CA HIS A 88 -44.54 27.87 58.79
C HIS A 88 -43.91 26.53 58.37
N GLU A 89 -44.40 25.39 58.89
CA GLU A 89 -44.00 24.04 58.51
C GLU A 89 -44.32 23.78 57.00
N ARG A 90 -45.48 24.19 56.52
CA ARG A 90 -45.83 24.09 55.08
C ARG A 90 -44.94 24.95 54.26
N LEU A 91 -44.59 26.18 54.66
CA LEU A 91 -43.73 27.09 53.96
C LEU A 91 -42.27 26.55 53.88
N LEU A 92 -41.78 25.96 54.98
CA LEU A 92 -40.48 25.30 55.02
C LEU A 92 -40.46 24.09 54.11
N GLY A 93 -41.51 23.27 54.09
CA GLY A 93 -41.66 22.13 53.16
C GLY A 93 -41.64 22.58 51.69
N PHE A 94 -42.34 23.67 51.36
CA PHE A 94 -42.31 24.24 50.02
C PHE A 94 -40.90 24.79 49.67
N ALA A 95 -40.26 25.50 50.57
CA ALA A 95 -38.88 26.00 50.38
C ALA A 95 -37.91 24.85 50.15
N LYS A 96 -37.98 23.80 50.98
CA LYS A 96 -37.18 22.57 50.80
C LYS A 96 -37.41 21.95 49.42
N TYR A 97 -38.68 21.75 49.02
CA TYR A 97 -39.01 21.16 47.73
C TYR A 97 -38.39 21.98 46.55
N SER A 98 -38.61 23.30 46.58
CA SER A 98 -38.10 24.20 45.54
C SER A 98 -36.56 24.19 45.50
N ILE A 99 -35.89 24.15 46.63
CA ILE A 99 -34.43 24.08 46.71
C ILE A 99 -33.93 22.73 46.17
N GLN A 100 -34.55 21.61 46.58
CA GLN A 100 -34.17 20.28 46.11
C GLN A 100 -34.33 20.17 44.60
N GLU A 101 -35.44 20.62 44.04
CA GLU A 101 -35.69 20.61 42.59
C GLU A 101 -34.66 21.44 41.83
N CYS A 102 -34.27 22.61 42.35
CA CYS A 102 -33.20 23.41 41.76
C CYS A 102 -31.81 22.70 41.79
N ILE A 103 -31.51 21.99 42.87
CA ILE A 103 -30.26 21.21 42.97
C ILE A 103 -30.26 20.07 41.95
N ASP A 104 -31.36 19.33 41.88
CA ASP A 104 -31.52 18.19 40.98
C ASP A 104 -31.46 18.64 39.51
N MET A 105 -32.10 19.75 39.12
CA MET A 105 -32.03 20.35 37.81
C MET A 105 -30.61 20.80 37.42
N GLU A 106 -29.89 21.46 38.36
CA GLU A 106 -28.52 21.93 38.09
C GLU A 106 -27.55 20.74 37.96
N GLY A 107 -27.77 19.67 38.75
CA GLY A 107 -27.04 18.41 38.64
C GLY A 107 -27.26 17.75 37.29
N ALA A 108 -28.52 17.60 36.86
CA ALA A 108 -28.86 17.08 35.53
C ALA A 108 -28.27 17.92 34.39
N ARG A 109 -28.37 19.25 34.50
CA ARG A 109 -27.78 20.16 33.50
C ARG A 109 -26.28 19.99 33.36
N ARG A 110 -25.57 19.84 34.47
CA ARG A 110 -24.11 19.60 34.44
C ARG A 110 -23.75 18.26 33.82
N SER A 111 -24.48 17.20 34.23
CA SER A 111 -24.27 15.88 33.64
C SER A 111 -24.44 15.89 32.13
N ILE A 112 -25.49 16.56 31.61
CA ILE A 112 -25.73 16.74 30.18
C ILE A 112 -24.60 17.55 29.54
N ALA A 113 -24.14 18.63 30.19
CA ALA A 113 -23.05 19.44 29.64
C ALA A 113 -21.72 18.70 29.58
N ASP A 114 -21.41 17.89 30.62
CA ASP A 114 -20.21 17.07 30.67
C ASP A 114 -20.23 15.96 29.60
N GLU A 115 -21.40 15.33 29.43
CA GLU A 115 -21.61 14.35 28.38
C GLU A 115 -21.48 14.98 26.99
N ALA A 116 -22.12 16.13 26.75
CA ALA A 116 -22.03 16.87 25.51
C ALA A 116 -20.58 17.29 25.20
N LEU A 117 -19.83 17.77 26.20
CA LEU A 117 -18.42 18.13 26.06
C LEU A 117 -17.55 16.91 25.74
N SER A 118 -17.80 15.78 26.38
CA SER A 118 -17.12 14.51 26.07
C SER A 118 -17.37 14.08 24.63
N LYS A 119 -18.63 14.13 24.17
CA LYS A 119 -19.00 13.81 22.78
C LYS A 119 -18.41 14.79 21.78
N TYR A 120 -18.38 16.07 22.10
CA TYR A 120 -17.76 17.08 21.24
C TYR A 120 -16.25 16.84 21.07
N ARG A 121 -15.54 16.50 22.14
CA ARG A 121 -14.11 16.16 22.09
C ARG A 121 -13.85 14.93 21.22
N GLU A 122 -14.69 13.89 21.35
CA GLU A 122 -14.61 12.68 20.55
C GLU A 122 -14.82 12.98 19.04
N LEU A 123 -15.83 13.80 18.72
CA LEU A 123 -16.09 14.24 17.33
C LEU A 123 -14.96 15.11 16.77
N ALA A 124 -14.42 16.02 17.56
CA ALA A 124 -13.31 16.86 17.14
C ALA A 124 -12.04 16.04 16.85
N LEU A 125 -11.77 15.01 17.68
CA LEU A 125 -10.68 14.06 17.45
C LEU A 125 -10.88 13.30 16.13
N LEU A 126 -12.07 12.74 15.91
CA LEU A 126 -12.39 12.02 14.67
C LEU A 126 -12.24 12.93 13.43
N HIS A 127 -12.84 14.11 13.48
CA HIS A 127 -12.82 15.04 12.34
C HIS A 127 -11.40 15.44 11.93
N ARG A 128 -10.49 15.53 12.89
CA ARG A 128 -9.09 15.87 12.61
C ARG A 128 -8.25 14.67 12.18
N SER A 129 -8.42 13.51 12.85
CA SER A 129 -7.55 12.34 12.67
C SER A 129 -7.92 11.52 11.44
N VAL A 130 -9.20 11.46 11.06
CA VAL A 130 -9.65 10.71 9.86
C VAL A 130 -8.93 11.14 8.59
N PRO A 131 -8.84 12.44 8.23
CA PRO A 131 -8.11 12.85 7.04
C PRO A 131 -6.63 12.48 7.10
N THR A 132 -6.00 12.62 8.28
CA THR A 132 -4.55 12.38 8.45
C THR A 132 -4.19 10.90 8.33
N ILE A 133 -5.01 10.01 8.92
CA ILE A 133 -4.76 8.57 8.91
C ILE A 133 -5.12 7.95 7.53
N ASN A 134 -6.12 8.50 6.83
CA ASN A 134 -6.59 7.98 5.54
C ASN A 134 -5.89 8.59 4.31
N THR A 135 -4.79 9.31 4.48
CA THR A 135 -4.07 9.97 3.36
C THR A 135 -3.32 8.99 2.46
N SER A 136 -3.00 7.81 2.91
CA SER A 136 -2.19 6.84 2.18
C SER A 136 -2.79 5.44 2.22
N LEU A 137 -2.57 4.69 1.12
CA LEU A 137 -2.83 3.26 1.04
C LEU A 137 -1.57 2.42 1.36
N ARG A 138 -0.48 3.06 1.78
CA ARG A 138 0.74 2.37 2.21
C ARG A 138 0.66 2.09 3.71
N MET A 139 0.84 0.84 4.07
CA MET A 139 0.77 0.39 5.46
C MET A 139 1.63 1.22 6.40
N ARG A 140 2.88 1.48 6.00
CA ARG A 140 3.85 2.24 6.81
C ARG A 140 3.38 3.67 7.11
N ASP A 141 2.76 4.33 6.14
CA ASP A 141 2.27 5.70 6.29
C ASP A 141 1.05 5.76 7.21
N VAL A 142 0.15 4.78 7.09
CA VAL A 142 -1.04 4.67 7.96
C VAL A 142 -0.64 4.51 9.42
N VAL A 143 0.24 3.55 9.73
CA VAL A 143 0.69 3.33 11.12
C VAL A 143 1.58 4.44 11.64
N GLY A 144 2.39 5.05 10.76
CA GLY A 144 3.17 6.24 11.06
C GLY A 144 2.28 7.43 11.43
N SER A 145 1.18 7.64 10.71
CA SER A 145 0.20 8.68 10.99
C SER A 145 -0.51 8.44 12.32
N LEU A 146 -0.89 7.20 12.63
CA LEU A 146 -1.48 6.83 13.91
C LEU A 146 -0.56 7.17 15.09
N ILE A 147 0.70 6.75 15.02
CA ILE A 147 1.71 7.04 16.07
C ILE A 147 1.94 8.54 16.21
N ASN A 148 2.02 9.28 15.11
CA ASN A 148 2.20 10.73 15.14
C ASN A 148 0.99 11.45 15.75
N GLU A 149 -0.24 11.00 15.49
CA GLU A 149 -1.43 11.52 16.16
C GLU A 149 -1.39 11.23 17.68
N CYS A 150 -0.94 10.06 18.12
CA CYS A 150 -0.76 9.77 19.53
C CYS A 150 0.23 10.73 20.20
N ARG A 151 1.36 11.03 19.54
CA ARG A 151 2.35 12.01 20.05
C ARG A 151 1.79 13.43 20.09
N ARG A 152 1.02 13.82 19.06
CA ARG A 152 0.45 15.17 18.92
C ARG A 152 -0.62 15.47 19.97
N GLU A 153 -1.43 14.48 20.34
CA GLU A 153 -2.46 14.58 21.39
C GLU A 153 -1.88 14.60 22.79
N ASN A 154 -0.57 14.45 22.94
CA ASN A 154 0.11 14.48 24.22
C ASN A 154 -0.41 13.41 25.19
N TYR A 155 -0.71 12.22 24.68
CA TYR A 155 -1.02 11.09 25.56
C TYR A 155 0.14 10.81 26.51
N PRO A 156 -0.16 10.43 27.76
CA PRO A 156 0.87 10.19 28.75
C PRO A 156 1.58 8.86 28.47
N GLY A 157 2.60 8.90 27.62
CA GLY A 157 3.42 7.74 27.31
C GLY A 157 4.72 8.21 26.68
N GLU A 158 5.85 7.86 27.28
CA GLU A 158 7.17 8.15 26.75
C GLU A 158 7.52 7.19 25.61
N PHE A 159 6.87 6.03 25.57
CA PHE A 159 7.10 4.97 24.59
C PHE A 159 5.82 4.66 23.83
N GLY A 160 5.96 4.36 22.55
CA GLY A 160 4.83 3.93 21.75
C GLY A 160 5.26 3.02 20.61
N ALA A 161 4.43 2.02 20.31
CA ALA A 161 4.64 1.13 19.18
C ALA A 161 3.31 0.68 18.58
N VAL A 162 3.34 0.36 17.27
CA VAL A 162 2.24 -0.34 16.60
C VAL A 162 2.75 -1.71 16.16
N PHE A 163 2.04 -2.73 16.59
CA PHE A 163 2.24 -4.12 16.19
C PHE A 163 1.17 -4.49 15.17
N LEU A 164 1.56 -5.03 14.03
CA LEU A 164 0.64 -5.49 12.99
C LEU A 164 0.62 -7.01 12.92
N SER A 165 -0.56 -7.57 12.71
CA SER A 165 -0.78 -8.98 12.44
C SER A 165 -0.13 -9.38 11.12
N GLU A 166 0.60 -10.49 11.09
CA GLU A 166 1.15 -11.02 9.84
C GLU A 166 0.09 -11.82 9.08
N PRO A 167 -0.05 -11.61 7.75
CA PRO A 167 -1.04 -12.34 6.96
C PRO A 167 -0.86 -13.85 7.04
N GLY A 168 -1.94 -14.56 7.42
CA GLY A 168 -1.94 -16.02 7.48
C GLY A 168 -1.27 -16.62 8.72
N SER A 169 -0.82 -15.82 9.67
CA SER A 169 -0.26 -16.26 10.94
C SER A 169 -0.96 -15.60 12.13
N LYS A 170 -0.73 -16.13 13.34
CA LYS A 170 -1.14 -15.48 14.59
C LYS A 170 -0.01 -14.64 15.20
N SER A 171 1.06 -14.38 14.44
CA SER A 171 2.19 -13.58 14.89
C SER A 171 1.94 -12.09 14.65
N PHE A 172 2.57 -11.27 15.49
CA PHE A 172 2.54 -9.82 15.38
C PHE A 172 3.96 -9.30 15.25
N ARG A 173 4.15 -8.34 14.37
CA ARG A 173 5.43 -7.69 14.15
C ARG A 173 5.31 -6.20 14.42
N MET A 174 6.30 -5.64 15.10
CA MET A 174 6.42 -4.20 15.29
C MET A 174 6.64 -3.50 13.94
N ALA A 175 5.73 -2.59 13.59
CA ALA A 175 5.75 -1.86 12.32
C ALA A 175 6.37 -0.46 12.48
N VAL A 176 6.12 0.21 13.61
CA VAL A 176 6.63 1.55 13.91
C VAL A 176 6.73 1.73 15.42
N GLU A 177 7.69 2.54 15.87
CA GLU A 177 7.90 2.86 17.28
C GLU A 177 8.35 4.30 17.49
N PHE A 178 8.24 4.77 18.71
CA PHE A 178 8.95 5.95 19.23
C PHE A 178 9.33 5.75 20.71
N GLY A 179 10.46 6.30 21.11
CA GLY A 179 10.89 6.34 22.50
C GLY A 179 11.21 4.99 23.14
N PHE A 180 11.21 3.90 22.40
CA PHE A 180 11.39 2.55 22.95
C PHE A 180 12.72 2.43 23.72
N PRO A 181 12.70 1.96 24.98
CA PRO A 181 13.93 1.89 25.79
C PRO A 181 14.94 0.91 25.22
N PHE A 182 16.22 1.28 25.31
CA PHE A 182 17.31 0.38 24.93
C PHE A 182 17.22 -0.93 25.75
N GLY A 183 17.18 -2.06 25.07
CA GLY A 183 17.13 -3.39 25.69
C GLY A 183 15.73 -4.00 25.85
N LEU A 184 14.66 -3.28 25.50
CA LEU A 184 13.31 -3.84 25.49
C LEU A 184 13.13 -4.66 24.23
N SER A 185 12.86 -5.97 24.35
CA SER A 185 12.49 -6.79 23.21
C SER A 185 11.02 -6.57 22.84
N PRO A 186 10.71 -6.08 21.62
CA PRO A 186 9.32 -5.98 21.17
C PRO A 186 8.58 -7.32 21.24
N GLN A 187 9.30 -8.42 21.06
CA GLN A 187 8.77 -9.77 21.10
C GLN A 187 8.27 -10.14 22.51
N ALA A 188 8.95 -9.70 23.57
CA ALA A 188 8.52 -9.97 24.94
C ALA A 188 7.13 -9.34 25.26
N LEU A 189 6.81 -8.20 24.64
CA LEU A 189 5.48 -7.62 24.76
C LEU A 189 4.44 -8.47 24.00
N VAL A 190 4.72 -8.89 22.79
CA VAL A 190 3.83 -9.74 21.97
C VAL A 190 3.58 -11.09 22.64
N ASP A 191 4.58 -11.65 23.29
CA ASP A 191 4.52 -12.97 23.95
C ASP A 191 3.81 -12.92 25.31
N SER A 192 3.50 -11.73 25.85
CA SER A 192 2.81 -11.58 27.13
C SER A 192 1.35 -12.05 27.08
N ASP A 193 0.84 -12.59 28.19
CA ASP A 193 -0.57 -12.98 28.30
C ASP A 193 -1.49 -11.75 28.21
N LEU A 194 -1.02 -10.58 28.66
CA LEU A 194 -1.74 -9.30 28.56
C LEU A 194 -1.99 -8.91 27.09
N PHE A 195 -0.97 -9.03 26.22
CA PHE A 195 -1.11 -8.73 24.80
C PHE A 195 -2.09 -9.71 24.12
N ARG A 196 -1.97 -11.00 24.43
CA ARG A 196 -2.87 -12.04 23.88
C ARG A 196 -4.31 -11.80 24.29
N GLU A 197 -4.58 -11.44 25.55
CA GLU A 197 -5.93 -11.15 26.03
C GLU A 197 -6.55 -9.95 25.31
N VAL A 198 -5.76 -8.89 25.04
CA VAL A 198 -6.21 -7.72 24.26
C VAL A 198 -6.59 -8.13 22.84
N VAL A 199 -5.78 -8.99 22.20
CA VAL A 199 -6.05 -9.50 20.85
C VAL A 199 -7.30 -10.38 20.82
N ASP A 200 -7.44 -11.29 21.79
CA ASP A 200 -8.54 -12.25 21.81
C ASP A 200 -9.88 -11.61 22.21
N SER A 201 -9.86 -10.56 23.04
CA SER A 201 -11.07 -9.87 23.51
C SER A 201 -11.50 -8.72 22.61
N ASP A 202 -10.67 -8.25 21.70
CA ASP A 202 -10.86 -7.01 20.91
C ASP A 202 -11.11 -5.77 21.78
N ARG A 203 -10.61 -5.78 23.02
CA ARG A 203 -10.81 -4.70 24.00
C ARG A 203 -9.49 -4.09 24.45
N GLY A 204 -9.45 -2.76 24.43
CA GLY A 204 -8.28 -2.03 24.94
C GLY A 204 -8.16 -2.16 26.46
N GLU A 205 -6.95 -2.44 26.94
CA GLU A 205 -6.59 -2.57 28.35
C GLU A 205 -5.64 -1.44 28.77
N ILE A 206 -5.80 -0.99 30.02
CA ILE A 206 -4.87 -0.11 30.72
C ILE A 206 -4.42 -0.80 32.00
N VAL A 207 -3.12 -0.99 32.13
CA VAL A 207 -2.48 -1.49 33.35
C VAL A 207 -1.62 -0.38 33.92
N ASN A 208 -1.99 0.11 35.10
CA ASN A 208 -1.34 1.23 35.79
C ASN A 208 -0.26 0.81 36.80
N ASP A 209 -0.14 -0.47 37.06
CA ASP A 209 0.94 -1.10 37.86
C ASP A 209 1.27 -2.45 37.22
N LEU A 210 2.23 -2.44 36.30
CA LEU A 210 2.64 -3.65 35.58
C LEU A 210 3.31 -4.70 36.49
N ASP A 211 4.00 -4.26 37.54
CA ASP A 211 4.65 -5.18 38.48
C ASP A 211 3.62 -6.01 39.28
N ALA A 212 2.41 -5.48 39.46
CA ALA A 212 1.33 -6.15 40.17
C ALA A 212 0.43 -7.00 39.24
N ASP A 213 0.55 -6.89 37.94
CA ASP A 213 -0.27 -7.62 36.96
C ASP A 213 0.35 -8.97 36.60
N GLY A 214 -0.25 -10.07 37.03
CA GLY A 214 0.26 -11.42 36.81
C GLY A 214 0.26 -11.87 35.34
N ARG A 215 -0.41 -11.13 34.43
CA ARG A 215 -0.40 -11.36 32.97
C ARG A 215 0.88 -10.80 32.31
N TRP A 216 1.60 -9.96 33.05
CA TRP A 216 2.88 -9.41 32.66
C TRP A 216 4.01 -10.25 33.26
N GLN A 217 4.49 -11.23 32.52
CA GLN A 217 5.59 -12.13 32.96
C GLN A 217 6.92 -11.79 32.30
N GLY A 218 7.03 -10.59 31.72
CA GLY A 218 8.17 -10.21 30.91
C GLY A 218 9.40 -9.80 31.71
N GLU A 219 10.58 -10.14 31.21
CA GLU A 219 11.88 -9.63 31.63
C GLU A 219 12.06 -8.11 31.39
N ILE A 220 10.99 -7.38 31.12
CA ILE A 220 10.99 -5.95 30.84
C ILE A 220 10.93 -5.20 32.16
N SER A 221 12.08 -5.08 32.81
CA SER A 221 12.23 -4.19 33.97
C SER A 221 12.18 -2.72 33.49
N GLY A 222 11.40 -1.90 34.17
CA GLY A 222 11.39 -0.46 33.98
C GLY A 222 10.10 0.15 33.40
N LEU A 223 9.10 -0.64 32.99
CA LEU A 223 7.78 -0.11 32.66
C LEU A 223 6.86 -0.12 33.88
N GLY A 224 6.29 1.05 34.21
CA GLY A 224 5.35 1.21 35.32
C GLY A 224 3.89 1.06 34.90
N SER A 225 3.53 1.58 33.73
CA SER A 225 2.17 1.52 33.20
C SER A 225 2.14 1.36 31.68
N ILE A 226 1.07 0.72 31.15
CA ILE A 226 0.86 0.49 29.72
C ILE A 226 -0.62 0.63 29.34
N ALA A 227 -0.87 1.12 28.14
CA ALA A 227 -2.15 1.05 27.46
C ALA A 227 -1.97 0.23 26.18
N LEU A 228 -2.67 -0.87 26.04
CA LEU A 228 -2.74 -1.72 24.86
C LEU A 228 -4.12 -1.58 24.22
N ILE A 229 -4.16 -1.13 22.98
CA ILE A 229 -5.41 -0.86 22.28
C ILE A 229 -5.42 -1.64 20.95
N PRO A 230 -6.37 -2.57 20.75
CA PRO A 230 -6.45 -3.31 19.50
C PRO A 230 -6.88 -2.39 18.37
N ILE A 231 -6.21 -2.57 17.23
CA ILE A 231 -6.52 -1.91 15.95
C ILE A 231 -7.43 -2.88 15.20
N VAL A 232 -8.74 -2.64 15.29
CA VAL A 232 -9.76 -3.59 14.84
C VAL A 232 -10.37 -3.12 13.52
N SER A 233 -10.48 -4.02 12.55
CA SER A 233 -11.32 -3.89 11.37
C SER A 233 -12.63 -4.69 11.57
N PRO A 234 -13.65 -4.55 10.70
CA PRO A 234 -14.89 -5.31 10.83
C PRO A 234 -14.71 -6.83 10.84
N ASN A 235 -13.61 -7.35 10.34
CA ASN A 235 -13.40 -8.78 10.14
C ASN A 235 -12.40 -9.40 11.13
N ARG A 236 -11.48 -8.60 11.70
CA ARG A 236 -10.41 -9.11 12.59
C ARG A 236 -9.64 -7.98 13.27
N THR A 237 -8.81 -8.35 14.25
CA THR A 237 -7.76 -7.49 14.79
C THR A 237 -6.59 -7.40 13.79
N GLU A 238 -6.35 -6.20 13.25
CA GLU A 238 -5.26 -5.92 12.31
C GLU A 238 -3.94 -5.66 13.03
N GLY A 239 -4.01 -5.23 14.29
CA GLY A 239 -2.83 -4.91 15.08
C GLY A 239 -3.14 -4.48 16.49
N VAL A 240 -2.11 -4.03 17.21
CA VAL A 240 -2.21 -3.46 18.56
C VAL A 240 -1.37 -2.20 18.64
N LEU A 241 -1.97 -1.11 19.12
CA LEU A 241 -1.29 0.10 19.52
C LEU A 241 -0.88 -0.03 20.99
N ALA A 242 0.39 0.10 21.28
CA ALA A 242 0.94 0.12 22.64
C ALA A 242 1.47 1.51 22.97
N LEU A 243 1.05 2.08 24.11
CA LEU A 243 1.67 3.25 24.73
C LEU A 243 2.08 2.88 26.14
N ALA A 244 3.30 3.21 26.55
CA ALA A 244 3.84 2.83 27.84
C ALA A 244 4.65 3.95 28.49
N SER A 245 4.85 3.85 29.81
CA SER A 245 5.62 4.78 30.62
C SER A 245 6.34 4.03 31.73
N GLU A 246 7.49 4.57 32.18
CA GLU A 246 8.18 4.12 33.40
C GLU A 246 7.38 4.47 34.67
N ASN A 247 6.50 5.46 34.61
CA ASN A 247 5.69 5.91 35.73
C ASN A 247 4.43 5.06 35.89
N LYS A 248 4.08 4.72 37.15
CA LYS A 248 2.84 4.03 37.50
C LYS A 248 1.67 5.01 37.55
N GLY A 249 0.45 4.52 37.29
CA GLY A 249 -0.79 5.29 37.51
C GLY A 249 -1.04 6.39 36.44
N LEU A 250 -0.45 6.30 35.27
CA LEU A 250 -0.42 7.41 34.31
C LEU A 250 -1.63 7.46 33.37
N PHE A 251 -2.22 6.31 33.06
CA PHE A 251 -3.31 6.21 32.10
C PHE A 251 -4.68 6.26 32.77
N GLU A 252 -5.59 7.02 32.19
CA GLU A 252 -6.98 7.16 32.63
C GLU A 252 -7.96 6.46 31.68
N ALA A 253 -9.18 6.19 32.15
CA ALA A 253 -10.24 5.61 31.31
C ALA A 253 -10.59 6.50 30.10
N ALA A 254 -10.42 7.82 30.21
CA ALA A 254 -10.59 8.77 29.12
C ALA A 254 -9.54 8.54 28.01
N HIS A 255 -8.28 8.27 28.37
CA HIS A 255 -7.22 7.95 27.42
C HIS A 255 -7.54 6.66 26.65
N ARG A 256 -8.00 5.61 27.35
CA ARG A 256 -8.42 4.37 26.68
C ARG A 256 -9.50 4.62 25.63
N LYS A 257 -10.54 5.41 25.98
CA LYS A 257 -11.64 5.71 25.06
C LYS A 257 -11.17 6.46 23.82
N SER A 258 -10.36 7.50 23.98
CA SER A 258 -9.88 8.28 22.82
C SER A 258 -8.87 7.52 21.97
N LEU A 259 -7.98 6.73 22.59
CA LEU A 259 -7.06 5.83 21.86
C LEU A 259 -7.82 4.74 21.09
N ALA A 260 -8.87 4.16 21.68
CA ALA A 260 -9.73 3.19 20.97
C ALA A 260 -10.43 3.81 19.77
N THR A 261 -10.84 5.09 19.87
CA THR A 261 -11.39 5.83 18.73
C THR A 261 -10.37 5.99 17.59
N LEU A 262 -9.12 6.39 17.90
CA LEU A 262 -8.04 6.49 16.93
C LEU A 262 -7.70 5.13 16.32
N ALA A 263 -7.58 4.10 17.14
CA ALA A 263 -7.28 2.74 16.69
C ALA A 263 -8.38 2.16 15.79
N SER A 264 -9.65 2.47 16.06
CA SER A 264 -10.78 2.05 15.21
C SER A 264 -10.72 2.71 13.82
N VAL A 265 -10.39 4.01 13.74
CA VAL A 265 -10.16 4.69 12.45
C VAL A 265 -8.98 4.06 11.72
N ALA A 266 -7.86 3.86 12.43
CA ALA A 266 -6.68 3.24 11.86
C ALA A 266 -6.93 1.80 11.40
N GLY A 267 -7.78 1.02 12.08
CA GLY A 267 -8.11 -0.36 11.73
C GLY A 267 -8.70 -0.49 10.33
N ILE A 268 -9.62 0.41 9.96
CA ILE A 268 -10.19 0.45 8.60
C ILE A 268 -9.10 0.79 7.58
N SER A 269 -8.26 1.79 7.87
CA SER A 269 -7.18 2.23 6.97
C SER A 269 -6.09 1.17 6.81
N VAL A 270 -5.73 0.49 7.91
CA VAL A 270 -4.79 -0.65 7.93
C VAL A 270 -5.34 -1.81 7.10
N SER A 271 -6.61 -2.17 7.29
CA SER A 271 -7.26 -3.23 6.49
C SER A 271 -7.29 -2.88 4.99
N ASN A 272 -7.61 -1.63 4.64
CA ASN A 272 -7.56 -1.16 3.26
C ASN A 272 -6.15 -1.22 2.67
N ALA A 273 -5.14 -0.83 3.44
CA ALA A 273 -3.74 -0.92 3.02
C ALA A 273 -3.29 -2.38 2.82
N PHE A 274 -3.65 -3.30 3.73
CA PHE A 274 -3.40 -4.74 3.55
C PHE A 274 -4.05 -5.30 2.29
N ASN A 275 -5.33 -4.97 2.06
CA ASN A 275 -6.05 -5.42 0.87
C ASN A 275 -5.42 -4.86 -0.41
N PHE A 276 -5.05 -3.58 -0.41
CA PHE A 276 -4.40 -2.94 -1.54
C PHE A 276 -3.03 -3.57 -1.84
N GLU A 277 -2.16 -3.75 -0.85
CA GLU A 277 -0.87 -4.42 -1.00
C GLU A 277 -1.03 -5.88 -1.44
N GLY A 278 -2.05 -6.58 -0.92
CA GLY A 278 -2.40 -7.94 -1.31
C GLY A 278 -2.83 -8.05 -2.78
N ILE A 279 -3.69 -7.14 -3.25
CA ILE A 279 -4.12 -7.05 -4.65
C ILE A 279 -2.92 -6.76 -5.56
N GLN A 280 -2.03 -5.84 -5.17
CA GLN A 280 -0.80 -5.53 -5.92
C GLN A 280 0.10 -6.75 -6.03
N THR A 281 0.29 -7.48 -4.93
CA THR A 281 1.12 -8.68 -4.90
C THR A 281 0.53 -9.79 -5.80
N LEU A 282 -0.79 -10.00 -5.72
CA LEU A 282 -1.49 -10.97 -6.58
C LEU A 282 -1.39 -10.59 -8.05
N MET A 283 -1.59 -9.31 -8.38
CA MET A 283 -1.47 -8.82 -9.75
C MET A 283 -0.07 -9.07 -10.31
N ASN A 284 0.97 -8.73 -9.53
CA ASN A 284 2.35 -8.98 -9.93
C ASN A 284 2.62 -10.46 -10.16
N ALA A 285 2.15 -11.34 -9.28
CA ALA A 285 2.31 -12.78 -9.43
C ALA A 285 1.61 -13.32 -10.70
N ILE A 286 0.41 -12.82 -11.01
CA ILE A 286 -0.31 -13.18 -12.25
C ILE A 286 0.46 -12.71 -13.49
N LEU A 287 0.94 -11.47 -13.49
CA LEU A 287 1.70 -10.92 -14.63
C LEU A 287 3.01 -11.66 -14.84
N GLN A 288 3.73 -12.00 -13.79
CA GLN A 288 4.94 -12.82 -13.86
C GLN A 288 4.65 -14.23 -14.39
N ALA A 289 3.60 -14.89 -13.88
CA ALA A 289 3.20 -16.21 -14.37
C ALA A 289 2.79 -16.17 -15.85
N LEU A 290 2.13 -15.11 -16.30
CA LEU A 290 1.79 -14.90 -17.71
C LEU A 290 3.03 -14.73 -18.57
N ALA A 291 3.98 -13.88 -18.15
CA ALA A 291 5.25 -13.69 -18.83
C ALA A 291 6.04 -15.00 -18.92
N GLU A 292 6.16 -15.75 -17.83
CA GLU A 292 6.82 -17.06 -17.81
C GLU A 292 6.16 -18.07 -18.75
N ALA A 293 4.82 -18.08 -18.80
CA ALA A 293 4.08 -18.95 -19.72
C ALA A 293 4.35 -18.59 -21.19
N ILE A 294 4.55 -17.31 -21.51
CA ILE A 294 4.88 -16.83 -22.86
C ILE A 294 6.34 -17.12 -23.18
N ASP A 295 7.24 -16.79 -22.27
CA ASP A 295 8.67 -17.08 -22.38
C ASP A 295 8.93 -18.58 -22.59
N SER A 296 8.12 -19.46 -21.97
CA SER A 296 8.24 -20.92 -22.12
C SER A 296 7.89 -21.43 -23.52
N ARG A 297 7.12 -20.68 -24.32
CA ARG A 297 6.82 -21.01 -25.72
C ARG A 297 7.99 -20.77 -26.66
N ASP A 298 8.82 -19.77 -26.34
CA ASP A 298 10.05 -19.49 -27.06
C ASP A 298 11.23 -20.03 -26.23
N PRO A 299 11.85 -21.15 -26.62
CA PRO A 299 12.96 -21.74 -25.86
C PRO A 299 14.14 -20.82 -25.59
N PHE A 300 14.16 -19.62 -26.20
CA PHE A 300 15.25 -18.65 -26.10
C PHE A 300 14.97 -17.49 -25.16
N THR A 301 13.73 -17.39 -24.63
CA THR A 301 13.31 -16.23 -23.86
C THR A 301 13.05 -16.55 -22.37
N ALA A 302 13.50 -17.69 -21.85
CA ALA A 302 13.33 -18.02 -20.44
C ALA A 302 13.85 -16.89 -19.52
N GLY A 303 12.95 -16.23 -18.79
CA GLY A 303 13.23 -15.10 -17.92
C GLY A 303 13.67 -13.81 -18.62
N HIS A 304 13.52 -13.73 -19.94
CA HIS A 304 13.85 -12.55 -20.75
C HIS A 304 13.00 -11.35 -20.34
N SER A 305 11.70 -11.54 -20.31
CA SER A 305 10.76 -10.46 -19.98
C SER A 305 11.03 -9.84 -18.60
N GLU A 306 11.38 -10.66 -17.60
CA GLU A 306 11.74 -10.17 -16.27
C GLU A 306 13.06 -9.39 -16.28
N ARG A 307 14.10 -9.89 -16.95
CA ARG A 307 15.39 -9.19 -17.04
C ARG A 307 15.26 -7.86 -17.78
N VAL A 308 14.52 -7.83 -18.89
CA VAL A 308 14.24 -6.60 -19.65
C VAL A 308 13.53 -5.58 -18.77
N ALA A 309 12.50 -5.98 -18.02
CA ALA A 309 11.79 -5.10 -17.09
C ALA A 309 12.73 -4.52 -16.02
N GLN A 310 13.54 -5.36 -15.37
CA GLN A 310 14.50 -4.94 -14.35
C GLN A 310 15.56 -3.97 -14.89
N LEU A 311 16.14 -4.29 -16.03
CA LEU A 311 17.14 -3.45 -16.68
C LEU A 311 16.54 -2.11 -17.16
N ALA A 312 15.33 -2.12 -17.73
CA ALA A 312 14.66 -0.91 -18.20
C ALA A 312 14.36 0.07 -17.06
N VAL A 313 13.88 -0.44 -15.91
CA VAL A 313 13.66 0.37 -14.71
C VAL A 313 14.98 0.92 -14.17
N ALA A 314 16.02 0.09 -14.05
CA ALA A 314 17.33 0.51 -13.57
C ALA A 314 17.95 1.58 -14.49
N PHE A 315 17.75 1.46 -15.80
CA PHE A 315 18.20 2.43 -16.79
C PHE A 315 17.43 3.75 -16.64
N ALA A 316 16.09 3.71 -16.59
CA ALA A 316 15.25 4.89 -16.42
C ALA A 316 15.57 5.62 -15.10
N TYR A 317 15.72 4.89 -14.01
CA TYR A 317 16.14 5.45 -12.72
C TYR A 317 17.52 6.14 -12.81
N SER A 318 18.49 5.49 -13.46
CA SER A 318 19.84 6.03 -13.64
C SER A 318 19.87 7.30 -14.48
N LEU A 319 18.96 7.43 -15.46
CA LEU A 319 18.78 8.67 -16.25
C LEU A 319 18.24 9.80 -15.39
N SER A 320 17.22 9.53 -14.56
CA SER A 320 16.61 10.52 -13.66
C SER A 320 17.61 11.13 -12.66
N GLU A 321 18.59 10.34 -12.23
CA GLU A 321 19.66 10.76 -11.31
C GLU A 321 20.82 11.51 -11.99
N ASN A 322 20.82 11.61 -13.33
CA ASN A 322 21.95 12.16 -14.07
C ASN A 322 21.79 13.64 -14.44
N ILE A 323 22.76 14.45 -14.05
CA ILE A 323 22.77 15.90 -14.32
C ILE A 323 22.72 16.23 -15.82
N GLY A 324 23.26 15.35 -16.69
CA GLY A 324 23.25 15.53 -18.15
C GLY A 324 21.88 15.33 -18.80
N PHE A 325 20.91 14.76 -18.09
CA PHE A 325 19.55 14.48 -18.56
C PHE A 325 18.50 15.12 -17.63
N ARG A 326 18.74 16.35 -17.16
CA ARG A 326 17.89 17.05 -16.16
C ARG A 326 16.42 17.20 -16.56
N ASP A 327 16.14 17.17 -17.86
CA ASP A 327 14.77 17.28 -18.39
C ASP A 327 14.04 15.93 -18.43
N ILE A 328 14.75 14.83 -18.06
CA ILE A 328 14.20 13.48 -18.02
C ILE A 328 14.13 13.03 -16.56
N PHE A 329 12.91 12.92 -16.07
CA PHE A 329 12.63 12.41 -14.74
C PHE A 329 11.47 11.42 -14.81
N PHE A 330 11.66 10.23 -14.26
CA PHE A 330 10.63 9.22 -14.17
C PHE A 330 10.15 9.11 -12.71
N ALA A 331 8.91 9.48 -12.47
CA ALA A 331 8.27 9.28 -11.18
C ALA A 331 8.04 7.78 -10.90
N ASP A 332 7.76 7.43 -9.65
CA ASP A 332 7.53 6.03 -9.22
C ASP A 332 6.45 5.32 -10.06
N LEU A 333 5.44 6.06 -10.50
CA LEU A 333 4.37 5.53 -11.35
C LEU A 333 4.87 5.21 -12.77
N GLU A 334 5.69 6.07 -13.35
CA GLU A 334 6.28 5.86 -14.68
C GLU A 334 7.33 4.72 -14.66
N LEU A 335 8.09 4.57 -13.57
CA LEU A 335 8.97 3.41 -13.39
C LEU A 335 8.18 2.10 -13.34
N ARG A 336 6.99 2.11 -12.72
CA ARG A 336 6.07 0.95 -12.73
C ARG A 336 5.49 0.68 -14.12
N GLU A 337 5.14 1.71 -14.88
CA GLU A 337 4.72 1.55 -16.29
C GLU A 337 5.81 0.86 -17.13
N ILE A 338 7.06 1.31 -16.98
CA ILE A 338 8.22 0.71 -17.66
C ILE A 338 8.40 -0.76 -17.22
N TYR A 339 8.28 -1.05 -15.92
CA TYR A 339 8.37 -2.41 -15.39
C TYR A 339 7.33 -3.33 -16.01
N TYR A 340 6.05 -2.93 -15.97
CA TYR A 340 4.97 -3.76 -16.52
C TYR A 340 5.03 -3.85 -18.05
N ALA A 341 5.42 -2.79 -18.72
CA ALA A 341 5.68 -2.84 -20.15
C ALA A 341 6.79 -3.86 -20.48
N GLY A 342 7.88 -3.89 -19.71
CA GLY A 342 8.95 -4.87 -19.88
C GLY A 342 8.52 -6.30 -19.63
N ILE A 343 7.69 -6.55 -18.60
CA ILE A 343 7.13 -7.89 -18.32
C ILE A 343 6.21 -8.38 -19.45
N LEU A 344 5.48 -7.48 -20.10
CA LEU A 344 4.37 -7.83 -20.99
C LEU A 344 4.63 -7.50 -22.48
N HIS A 345 5.79 -6.95 -22.84
CA HIS A 345 6.06 -6.49 -24.22
C HIS A 345 5.85 -7.57 -25.27
N ASP A 346 6.16 -8.80 -24.93
CA ASP A 346 6.14 -9.98 -25.78
C ASP A 346 4.87 -10.83 -25.73
N VAL A 347 3.84 -10.41 -24.97
CA VAL A 347 2.57 -11.16 -24.80
C VAL A 347 1.93 -11.53 -26.15
N GLY A 348 2.05 -10.68 -27.15
CA GLY A 348 1.52 -10.91 -28.50
C GLY A 348 2.13 -12.12 -29.22
N LYS A 349 3.27 -12.63 -28.79
CA LYS A 349 3.89 -13.86 -29.34
C LYS A 349 2.99 -15.08 -29.16
N ILE A 350 2.01 -15.04 -28.24
CA ILE A 350 1.02 -16.11 -28.07
C ILE A 350 0.21 -16.39 -29.34
N GLY A 351 0.03 -15.37 -30.19
CA GLY A 351 -0.68 -15.46 -31.45
C GLY A 351 0.16 -15.99 -32.62
N ILE A 352 1.49 -16.11 -32.47
CA ILE A 352 2.39 -16.55 -33.52
C ILE A 352 2.39 -18.08 -33.60
N LYS A 353 2.41 -18.61 -34.82
CA LYS A 353 2.50 -20.07 -35.03
C LYS A 353 3.85 -20.58 -34.52
N GLU A 354 3.81 -21.71 -33.81
CA GLU A 354 5.01 -22.30 -33.19
C GLU A 354 6.11 -22.63 -34.23
N ASN A 355 5.74 -23.11 -35.42
CA ASN A 355 6.67 -23.43 -36.49
C ASN A 355 7.38 -22.20 -37.05
N VAL A 356 6.84 -20.98 -36.85
CA VAL A 356 7.47 -19.72 -37.22
C VAL A 356 8.32 -19.20 -36.06
N LEU A 357 7.77 -19.18 -34.86
CA LEU A 357 8.43 -18.67 -33.66
C LEU A 357 9.72 -19.47 -33.33
N THR A 358 9.64 -20.80 -33.38
CA THR A 358 10.77 -21.71 -33.04
C THR A 358 11.60 -22.17 -34.23
N LYS A 359 11.46 -21.51 -35.41
CA LYS A 359 12.10 -21.92 -36.65
C LYS A 359 13.62 -21.79 -36.56
N LYS A 360 14.33 -22.93 -36.64
CA LYS A 360 15.80 -23.01 -36.48
C LYS A 360 16.55 -22.93 -37.81
N THR A 361 15.91 -23.35 -38.90
CA THR A 361 16.50 -23.44 -40.24
C THR A 361 15.50 -22.93 -41.26
N ARG A 362 15.96 -22.61 -42.49
CA ARG A 362 15.12 -22.09 -43.59
C ARG A 362 13.98 -23.02 -43.95
N LEU A 363 14.28 -24.32 -44.04
CA LEU A 363 13.31 -25.38 -44.20
C LEU A 363 13.34 -26.29 -42.97
N PRO A 364 12.18 -26.68 -42.42
CA PRO A 364 12.10 -27.57 -41.26
C PRO A 364 12.56 -28.99 -41.63
N LYS A 365 12.98 -29.76 -40.60
CA LYS A 365 13.48 -31.15 -40.77
C LYS A 365 12.59 -32.00 -41.65
N ARG A 366 11.28 -31.99 -41.43
CA ARG A 366 10.30 -32.77 -42.22
C ARG A 366 10.38 -32.41 -43.73
N ARG A 367 10.55 -31.15 -44.08
CA ARG A 367 10.70 -30.74 -45.51
C ARG A 367 12.04 -31.20 -46.06
N MET A 368 13.11 -31.11 -45.28
CA MET A 368 14.42 -31.62 -45.68
C MET A 368 14.42 -33.14 -45.94
N ASP A 369 13.67 -33.92 -45.14
CA ASP A 369 13.53 -35.35 -45.34
C ASP A 369 12.78 -35.68 -46.66
N VAL A 370 11.74 -34.92 -46.98
CA VAL A 370 11.03 -35.00 -48.27
C VAL A 370 11.95 -34.63 -49.43
N LEU A 371 12.72 -33.55 -49.33
CA LEU A 371 13.70 -33.15 -50.35
C LEU A 371 14.75 -34.23 -50.58
N ARG A 372 15.25 -34.84 -49.49
CA ARG A 372 16.21 -35.96 -49.59
C ARG A 372 15.63 -37.14 -50.38
N ALA A 373 14.40 -37.52 -50.07
CA ALA A 373 13.73 -38.63 -50.80
C ALA A 373 13.53 -38.26 -52.27
N ARG A 374 13.08 -37.04 -52.58
CA ARG A 374 12.88 -36.54 -53.97
C ARG A 374 14.19 -36.53 -54.75
N PHE A 375 15.26 -36.02 -54.19
CA PHE A 375 16.59 -35.99 -54.83
C PHE A 375 17.15 -37.42 -55.07
N HIS A 376 16.99 -38.29 -54.06
CA HIS A 376 17.41 -39.70 -54.20
C HIS A 376 16.66 -40.42 -55.32
N LEU A 377 15.34 -40.22 -55.43
CA LEU A 377 14.55 -40.82 -56.54
C LEU A 377 15.00 -40.31 -57.92
N LEU A 378 15.28 -39.00 -58.03
CA LEU A 378 15.81 -38.48 -59.31
C LEU A 378 17.19 -39.07 -59.64
N GLY A 379 18.07 -39.23 -58.66
CA GLY A 379 19.40 -39.83 -58.85
C GLY A 379 19.34 -41.34 -59.20
N GLN A 380 18.21 -42.03 -58.89
CA GLN A 380 18.00 -43.41 -59.34
C GLN A 380 17.58 -43.54 -60.83
N THR A 381 17.00 -42.46 -61.38
CA THR A 381 16.41 -42.44 -62.72
C THR A 381 17.19 -41.59 -63.74
N SER A 382 18.25 -40.91 -63.31
CA SER A 382 19.08 -40.01 -64.12
C SER A 382 20.52 -39.91 -63.57
N ASP A 383 21.44 -39.36 -64.33
CA ASP A 383 22.83 -39.05 -63.90
C ASP A 383 22.93 -37.86 -62.93
N PHE A 384 21.84 -37.59 -62.19
CA PHE A 384 21.80 -36.49 -61.23
C PHE A 384 22.56 -36.85 -59.96
N ASP A 385 23.64 -36.08 -59.65
CA ASP A 385 24.36 -36.23 -58.37
C ASP A 385 23.50 -35.69 -57.21
N TRP A 386 22.57 -36.50 -56.79
CA TRP A 386 21.62 -36.17 -55.77
C TRP A 386 22.26 -35.91 -54.41
N LEU A 387 23.43 -36.53 -54.13
CA LEU A 387 24.09 -36.40 -52.85
C LEU A 387 24.75 -35.02 -52.74
N ALA A 388 25.49 -34.58 -53.77
CA ALA A 388 26.09 -33.25 -53.84
C ALA A 388 25.02 -32.15 -53.79
N ALA A 389 23.90 -32.35 -54.53
CA ALA A 389 22.80 -31.39 -54.52
C ALA A 389 22.11 -31.29 -53.14
N TYR A 390 21.90 -32.44 -52.49
CA TYR A 390 21.32 -32.44 -51.14
C TYR A 390 22.24 -31.79 -50.11
N GLU A 391 23.54 -32.05 -50.14
CA GLU A 391 24.51 -31.42 -49.24
C GLU A 391 24.59 -29.90 -49.47
N LEU A 392 24.48 -29.44 -50.71
CA LEU A 392 24.37 -28.03 -51.02
C LEU A 392 23.12 -27.42 -50.33
N VAL A 393 21.95 -27.99 -50.57
CA VAL A 393 20.70 -27.54 -49.94
C VAL A 393 20.82 -27.58 -48.40
N ARG A 394 21.39 -28.63 -47.82
CA ARG A 394 21.61 -28.77 -46.39
C ARG A 394 22.52 -27.69 -45.82
N SER A 395 23.58 -27.34 -46.53
CA SER A 395 24.51 -26.28 -46.14
C SER A 395 23.84 -24.91 -46.16
N VAL A 396 23.09 -24.57 -47.21
CA VAL A 396 22.31 -23.34 -47.32
C VAL A 396 21.20 -23.25 -46.29
N ASN A 397 20.50 -24.36 -46.02
CA ASN A 397 19.42 -24.45 -45.07
C ASN A 397 19.85 -24.04 -43.63
N ARG A 398 21.11 -24.28 -43.27
CA ARG A 398 21.66 -24.01 -41.93
C ARG A 398 22.40 -22.66 -41.85
N ALA A 399 22.79 -22.09 -42.98
CA ALA A 399 23.57 -20.85 -43.00
C ALA A 399 22.71 -19.63 -42.73
N MET A 400 23.14 -18.75 -41.83
CA MET A 400 22.48 -17.45 -41.61
C MET A 400 22.69 -16.49 -42.79
N ALA A 401 23.88 -16.47 -43.40
CA ALA A 401 24.23 -15.71 -44.60
C ALA A 401 24.98 -16.65 -45.55
N PRO A 402 24.30 -17.37 -46.46
CA PRO A 402 24.95 -18.22 -47.42
C PRO A 402 25.78 -17.39 -48.43
N GLU A 403 26.89 -17.98 -48.90
CA GLU A 403 27.68 -17.42 -49.97
C GLU A 403 26.86 -17.29 -51.27
N LYS A 404 27.12 -16.24 -52.04
CA LYS A 404 26.36 -15.94 -53.27
C LYS A 404 26.42 -17.09 -54.27
N GLU A 405 27.56 -17.74 -54.38
CA GLU A 405 27.80 -18.88 -55.25
C GLU A 405 26.87 -20.06 -54.92
N LYS A 406 26.63 -20.28 -53.63
CA LYS A 406 25.69 -21.33 -53.20
C LYS A 406 24.25 -20.97 -53.49
N LEU A 407 23.86 -19.70 -53.31
CA LEU A 407 22.53 -19.24 -53.69
C LEU A 407 22.28 -19.36 -55.19
N ASP A 408 23.29 -19.02 -56.03
CA ASP A 408 23.21 -19.17 -57.48
C ASP A 408 23.06 -20.64 -57.87
N ALA A 409 23.80 -21.56 -57.22
CA ALA A 409 23.66 -22.99 -57.43
C ALA A 409 22.26 -23.53 -57.01
N ILE A 410 21.65 -22.97 -55.94
CA ILE A 410 20.25 -23.29 -55.58
C ILE A 410 19.27 -22.80 -56.65
N ARG A 411 19.50 -21.61 -57.26
CA ARG A 411 18.67 -21.12 -58.37
C ARG A 411 18.72 -22.06 -59.56
N GLU A 412 19.90 -22.60 -59.89
CA GLU A 412 20.05 -23.59 -60.97
C GLU A 412 19.33 -24.89 -60.65
N LEU A 413 19.43 -25.39 -59.39
CA LEU A 413 18.64 -26.55 -58.95
C LEU A 413 17.12 -26.32 -59.06
N GLY A 414 16.66 -25.10 -58.82
CA GLY A 414 15.24 -24.72 -58.93
C GLY A 414 14.71 -24.73 -60.38
N LYS A 415 15.57 -24.73 -61.39
CA LYS A 415 15.17 -24.87 -62.78
C LYS A 415 14.97 -26.30 -63.23
N LEU A 416 15.47 -27.24 -62.42
CA LEU A 416 15.36 -28.68 -62.73
C LEU A 416 13.96 -29.18 -62.44
N ASN A 417 13.54 -30.13 -63.28
CA ASN A 417 12.27 -30.84 -63.15
C ASN A 417 12.50 -32.34 -63.15
N TRP A 418 11.60 -33.04 -62.53
CA TRP A 418 11.58 -34.51 -62.54
C TRP A 418 10.20 -35.00 -62.90
N MET A 419 10.13 -36.26 -63.35
CA MET A 419 8.90 -36.90 -63.83
C MET A 419 8.38 -37.85 -62.76
N ILE A 420 7.07 -37.80 -62.50
CA ILE A 420 6.34 -38.79 -61.71
C ILE A 420 5.29 -39.35 -62.66
N GLY A 421 5.54 -40.55 -63.21
CA GLY A 421 4.75 -41.01 -64.33
C GLY A 421 4.88 -40.08 -65.53
N ASP A 422 3.75 -39.58 -66.05
CA ASP A 422 3.69 -38.63 -67.16
C ASP A 422 3.65 -37.14 -66.73
N GLU A 423 3.63 -36.90 -65.39
CA GLU A 423 3.54 -35.53 -64.84
C GLU A 423 4.93 -34.96 -64.54
N ARG A 424 5.11 -33.68 -64.95
CA ARG A 424 6.33 -32.92 -64.71
C ARG A 424 6.21 -32.09 -63.45
N HIS A 425 7.12 -32.29 -62.49
CA HIS A 425 7.18 -31.60 -61.22
C HIS A 425 8.49 -30.83 -61.08
N PRO A 426 8.50 -29.64 -60.42
CA PRO A 426 9.75 -28.96 -60.14
C PRO A 426 10.57 -29.72 -59.10
N LEU A 427 11.88 -29.71 -59.20
CA LEU A 427 12.79 -30.34 -58.24
C LEU A 427 12.73 -29.62 -56.90
N LEU A 428 12.65 -28.30 -56.87
CA LEU A 428 12.37 -27.46 -55.73
C LEU A 428 11.06 -26.73 -55.97
N TYR A 429 10.09 -26.85 -55.03
CA TYR A 429 8.84 -26.10 -55.10
C TYR A 429 9.09 -24.63 -54.77
N GLU A 430 8.18 -23.74 -55.15
CA GLU A 430 8.31 -22.30 -55.05
C GLU A 430 8.56 -21.85 -53.61
N ASP A 431 7.80 -22.39 -52.63
CA ASP A 431 7.96 -22.12 -51.20
C ASP A 431 9.32 -22.62 -50.63
N GLU A 432 9.85 -23.74 -51.15
CA GLU A 432 11.15 -24.26 -50.78
C GLU A 432 12.28 -23.37 -51.36
N LEU A 433 12.10 -22.93 -52.59
CA LEU A 433 13.05 -22.07 -53.28
C LEU A 433 13.10 -20.67 -52.64
N GLU A 434 11.94 -20.08 -52.32
CA GLU A 434 11.86 -18.81 -51.61
C GLU A 434 12.63 -18.86 -50.29
N ALA A 435 12.38 -19.90 -49.47
CA ALA A 435 13.05 -20.06 -48.18
C ALA A 435 14.56 -20.27 -48.32
N LEU A 436 15.04 -21.04 -49.32
CA LEU A 436 16.46 -21.32 -49.51
C LEU A 436 17.22 -20.12 -50.10
N LEU A 437 16.57 -19.28 -50.89
CA LEU A 437 17.20 -18.11 -51.54
C LEU A 437 17.29 -16.87 -50.64
N LEU A 438 16.89 -16.94 -49.41
CA LEU A 438 17.08 -15.83 -48.46
C LEU A 438 18.56 -15.47 -48.36
N GLU A 439 18.90 -14.17 -48.56
CA GLU A 439 20.28 -13.70 -48.43
C GLU A 439 20.73 -13.70 -46.95
N TYR A 440 19.80 -13.42 -46.03
CA TYR A 440 20.08 -13.39 -44.60
C TYR A 440 18.92 -13.94 -43.78
N GLY A 441 19.27 -14.70 -42.75
CA GLY A 441 18.29 -15.26 -41.80
C GLY A 441 17.65 -16.56 -42.30
N ASN A 442 16.59 -16.98 -41.55
CA ASN A 442 15.87 -18.23 -41.75
C ASN A 442 14.36 -18.05 -41.96
N LEU A 443 13.85 -16.81 -41.84
CA LEU A 443 12.44 -16.47 -41.99
C LEU A 443 12.17 -15.87 -43.38
N THR A 444 11.12 -16.38 -44.04
CA THR A 444 10.60 -15.74 -45.26
C THR A 444 10.03 -14.36 -44.96
N PRO A 445 9.83 -13.48 -45.97
CA PRO A 445 9.22 -12.17 -45.75
C PRO A 445 7.87 -12.23 -45.03
N ASP A 446 7.03 -13.22 -45.35
CA ASP A 446 5.72 -13.37 -44.72
C ASP A 446 5.81 -13.88 -43.27
N GLU A 447 6.69 -14.82 -42.97
CA GLU A 447 6.99 -15.28 -41.61
C GLU A 447 7.57 -14.14 -40.75
N ARG A 448 8.43 -13.31 -41.34
CA ARG A 448 8.95 -12.12 -40.65
C ARG A 448 7.84 -11.13 -40.32
N LYS A 449 6.91 -10.86 -41.25
CA LYS A 449 5.74 -10.02 -41.00
C LYS A 449 4.84 -10.61 -39.92
N GLU A 450 4.69 -11.94 -39.88
CA GLU A 450 3.92 -12.61 -38.81
C GLU A 450 4.53 -12.33 -37.43
N ILE A 451 5.87 -12.44 -37.30
CA ILE A 451 6.57 -12.10 -36.06
C ILE A 451 6.44 -10.60 -35.74
N GLN A 452 6.64 -9.72 -36.72
CA GLN A 452 6.58 -8.27 -36.54
C GLN A 452 5.23 -7.74 -36.09
N ARG A 453 4.18 -8.55 -36.11
CA ARG A 453 2.86 -8.17 -35.59
C ARG A 453 2.75 -8.24 -34.05
N HIS A 454 3.69 -8.94 -33.34
CA HIS A 454 3.51 -9.18 -31.91
C HIS A 454 3.40 -7.90 -31.05
N PRO A 455 4.04 -6.76 -31.33
CA PRO A 455 3.84 -5.57 -30.50
C PRO A 455 2.40 -5.03 -30.60
N ALA A 456 1.84 -5.00 -31.80
CA ALA A 456 0.44 -4.60 -32.02
C ALA A 456 -0.56 -5.62 -31.41
N GLU A 457 -0.22 -6.92 -31.50
CA GLU A 457 -1.02 -7.98 -30.85
C GLU A 457 -0.90 -7.92 -29.32
N SER A 458 0.26 -7.57 -28.77
CA SER A 458 0.43 -7.33 -27.32
C SER A 458 -0.50 -6.21 -26.86
N GLU A 459 -0.48 -5.07 -27.54
CA GLU A 459 -1.40 -3.96 -27.25
C GLU A 459 -2.87 -4.42 -27.35
N ARG A 460 -3.25 -5.12 -28.43
CA ARG A 460 -4.62 -5.63 -28.65
C ARG A 460 -5.10 -6.56 -27.56
N ILE A 461 -4.23 -7.41 -27.03
CA ILE A 461 -4.56 -8.33 -25.93
C ILE A 461 -4.72 -7.54 -24.63
N LEU A 462 -3.78 -6.67 -24.33
CA LEU A 462 -3.68 -5.98 -23.05
C LEU A 462 -4.67 -4.81 -22.90
N GLN A 463 -5.18 -4.23 -24.00
CA GLN A 463 -6.18 -3.14 -23.96
C GLN A 463 -7.48 -3.52 -23.22
N HIS A 464 -7.77 -4.82 -23.06
CA HIS A 464 -8.93 -5.31 -22.33
C HIS A 464 -8.73 -5.31 -20.80
N ILE A 465 -7.50 -5.09 -20.33
CA ILE A 465 -7.21 -4.93 -18.90
C ILE A 465 -7.57 -3.48 -18.52
N PRO A 466 -8.49 -3.26 -17.57
CA PRO A 466 -8.83 -1.91 -17.14
C PRO A 466 -7.62 -1.27 -16.46
N MET A 467 -6.94 -0.38 -17.18
CA MET A 467 -5.80 0.37 -16.65
C MET A 467 -6.33 1.52 -15.80
N GLN A 468 -5.82 1.63 -14.58
CA GLN A 468 -6.07 2.81 -13.76
C GLN A 468 -5.38 4.05 -14.35
N GLU A 469 -5.87 5.24 -14.03
CA GLU A 469 -5.16 6.50 -14.29
C GLU A 469 -3.73 6.36 -13.75
N GLY A 470 -2.74 6.38 -14.63
CA GLY A 470 -1.32 6.22 -14.27
C GLY A 470 -0.59 5.10 -14.98
N TYR A 471 -1.27 4.30 -15.80
CA TYR A 471 -0.64 3.31 -16.69
C TYR A 471 -1.02 3.57 -18.16
N SER A 472 -1.32 4.83 -18.49
CA SER A 472 -1.82 5.24 -19.81
C SER A 472 -0.81 5.02 -20.94
N ASN A 473 0.50 5.07 -20.64
CA ASN A 473 1.57 4.94 -21.61
C ASN A 473 2.03 3.50 -21.80
N MET A 474 1.69 2.57 -20.91
CA MET A 474 2.18 1.19 -20.92
C MET A 474 1.91 0.50 -22.26
N LEU A 475 0.70 0.62 -22.79
CA LEU A 475 0.34 0.01 -24.09
C LEU A 475 1.13 0.62 -25.24
N THR A 476 1.36 1.93 -25.21
CA THR A 476 2.18 2.64 -26.20
C THR A 476 3.65 2.18 -26.12
N ILE A 477 4.19 2.04 -24.91
CA ILE A 477 5.56 1.52 -24.72
C ILE A 477 5.68 0.12 -25.33
N ILE A 478 4.72 -0.76 -25.03
CA ILE A 478 4.66 -2.12 -25.56
C ILE A 478 4.58 -2.12 -27.09
N ARG A 479 3.71 -1.29 -27.68
CA ARG A 479 3.55 -1.20 -29.12
C ARG A 479 4.83 -0.73 -29.82
N GLN A 480 5.56 0.22 -29.21
CA GLN A 480 6.70 0.92 -29.82
C GLN A 480 8.07 0.29 -29.54
N HIS A 481 8.20 -0.79 -28.75
CA HIS A 481 9.51 -1.30 -28.29
C HIS A 481 10.41 -1.81 -29.43
N HIS A 482 9.86 -2.08 -30.60
CA HIS A 482 10.61 -2.44 -31.81
C HIS A 482 10.67 -1.32 -32.87
N GLU A 483 10.18 -0.12 -32.53
CA GLU A 483 10.39 1.04 -33.39
C GLU A 483 11.88 1.44 -33.42
N ARG A 484 12.31 2.07 -34.52
CA ARG A 484 13.68 2.50 -34.76
C ARG A 484 13.71 3.99 -35.09
N MET A 485 14.73 4.69 -34.60
CA MET A 485 14.86 6.14 -34.79
C MET A 485 14.82 6.60 -36.23
N ASP A 486 15.26 5.74 -37.16
CA ASP A 486 15.31 5.96 -38.62
C ASP A 486 13.99 5.58 -39.34
N GLY A 487 12.98 5.09 -38.65
CA GLY A 487 11.71 4.64 -39.22
C GLY A 487 11.75 3.23 -39.82
N SER A 488 12.84 2.50 -39.72
CA SER A 488 12.95 1.12 -40.18
C SER A 488 12.35 0.10 -39.23
N GLY A 489 11.79 0.57 -38.11
CA GLY A 489 11.15 -0.23 -37.08
C GLY A 489 9.73 -0.70 -37.43
N TYR A 490 9.07 -1.31 -36.49
CA TYR A 490 7.70 -1.81 -36.61
C TYR A 490 6.96 -1.73 -35.24
N PRO A 491 5.61 -1.72 -35.22
CA PRO A 491 4.69 -1.96 -36.35
C PRO A 491 4.34 -0.71 -37.17
N ASP A 492 4.59 0.52 -36.68
CA ASP A 492 4.08 1.75 -37.26
C ASP A 492 5.12 2.52 -38.08
N GLY A 493 6.42 2.19 -37.95
CA GLY A 493 7.53 2.87 -38.65
C GLY A 493 7.73 4.30 -38.17
N LEU A 494 7.60 4.54 -36.88
CA LEU A 494 7.77 5.85 -36.25
C LEU A 494 9.22 6.34 -36.33
N VAL A 495 9.40 7.68 -36.39
CA VAL A 495 10.72 8.29 -36.57
C VAL A 495 11.05 9.22 -35.40
N GLY A 496 12.26 9.14 -34.90
CA GLY A 496 12.82 10.11 -33.96
C GLY A 496 11.97 10.34 -32.72
N SER A 497 11.51 11.58 -32.51
CA SER A 497 10.75 12.00 -31.32
C SER A 497 9.34 11.44 -31.26
N ASP A 498 8.80 10.87 -32.34
CA ASP A 498 7.46 10.24 -32.31
C ASP A 498 7.47 8.93 -31.51
N ILE A 499 8.66 8.36 -31.29
CA ILE A 499 8.86 7.21 -30.41
C ILE A 499 9.00 7.72 -28.97
N MET A 500 8.20 7.21 -28.04
CA MET A 500 8.30 7.57 -26.62
C MET A 500 9.68 7.24 -26.06
N ILE A 501 10.18 8.07 -25.15
CA ILE A 501 11.50 7.86 -24.56
C ILE A 501 11.59 6.51 -23.83
N GLN A 502 10.52 6.08 -23.15
CA GLN A 502 10.42 4.80 -22.49
C GLN A 502 10.55 3.63 -23.49
N SER A 503 9.99 3.77 -24.70
CA SER A 503 10.11 2.78 -25.77
C SER A 503 11.52 2.73 -26.34
N ARG A 504 12.20 3.89 -26.48
CA ARG A 504 13.60 3.96 -26.94
C ARG A 504 14.56 3.28 -25.96
N LEU A 505 14.40 3.51 -24.65
CA LEU A 505 15.23 2.81 -23.66
C LEU A 505 14.89 1.31 -23.58
N MET A 506 13.63 0.93 -23.75
CA MET A 506 13.20 -0.47 -23.83
C MET A 506 13.88 -1.18 -25.03
N ALA A 507 13.89 -0.57 -26.21
CA ALA A 507 14.55 -1.11 -27.39
C ALA A 507 16.06 -1.38 -27.20
N ILE A 508 16.75 -0.53 -26.44
CA ILE A 508 18.17 -0.70 -26.11
C ILE A 508 18.38 -1.90 -25.21
N VAL A 509 17.56 -2.00 -24.14
CA VAL A 509 17.65 -3.07 -23.15
C VAL A 509 17.27 -4.42 -23.74
N ASP A 510 16.21 -4.46 -24.56
CA ASP A 510 15.77 -5.68 -25.25
C ASP A 510 16.87 -6.25 -26.13
N ILE A 511 17.53 -5.41 -26.97
CA ILE A 511 18.67 -5.84 -27.76
C ILE A 511 19.82 -6.33 -26.88
N TYR A 512 20.11 -5.61 -25.78
CA TYR A 512 21.19 -5.97 -24.87
C TYR A 512 20.98 -7.36 -24.26
N ASP A 513 19.78 -7.61 -23.69
CA ASP A 513 19.44 -8.92 -23.12
C ASP A 513 19.44 -10.01 -24.20
N ALA A 514 18.85 -9.73 -25.37
CA ALA A 514 18.80 -10.69 -26.48
C ALA A 514 20.19 -11.12 -27.01
N VAL A 515 21.19 -10.26 -26.90
CA VAL A 515 22.56 -10.54 -27.36
C VAL A 515 23.41 -11.20 -26.29
N THR A 516 23.21 -10.84 -25.02
CA THR A 516 23.99 -11.35 -23.88
C THR A 516 23.53 -12.73 -23.39
N GLN A 517 22.34 -13.20 -23.79
CA GLN A 517 21.85 -14.53 -23.45
C GLN A 517 22.25 -15.58 -24.48
N GLU A 518 22.47 -16.82 -24.00
CA GLU A 518 22.77 -17.95 -24.86
C GLU A 518 21.56 -18.32 -25.74
N ARG A 519 21.77 -18.50 -27.04
CA ARG A 519 20.77 -18.98 -27.99
C ARG A 519 21.29 -20.23 -28.69
N HIS A 520 20.40 -21.15 -29.10
CA HIS A 520 20.78 -22.44 -29.71
C HIS A 520 21.69 -22.36 -30.93
N TYR A 521 21.71 -21.22 -31.64
CA TYR A 521 22.51 -21.01 -32.83
C TYR A 521 23.67 -20.02 -32.61
N LYS A 522 23.79 -19.42 -31.39
CA LYS A 522 24.84 -18.48 -31.05
C LYS A 522 25.13 -18.57 -29.55
N PRO A 523 26.37 -18.81 -29.12
CA PRO A 523 26.76 -18.69 -27.73
C PRO A 523 26.47 -17.26 -27.24
N ALA A 524 26.28 -17.10 -25.93
CA ALA A 524 26.13 -15.79 -25.31
C ALA A 524 27.29 -14.90 -25.76
N SER A 525 26.96 -13.72 -26.29
CA SER A 525 27.97 -12.73 -26.59
C SER A 525 28.52 -12.14 -25.29
N THR A 526 29.81 -11.84 -25.30
CA THR A 526 30.42 -11.12 -24.18
C THR A 526 29.79 -9.72 -24.07
N ARG A 527 29.84 -9.13 -22.89
CA ARG A 527 29.42 -7.73 -22.68
C ARG A 527 30.05 -6.79 -23.70
N SER A 528 31.36 -6.98 -24.01
CA SER A 528 32.07 -6.17 -24.99
C SER A 528 31.49 -6.28 -26.41
N GLU A 529 31.05 -7.47 -26.81
CA GLU A 529 30.41 -7.68 -28.13
C GLU A 529 29.00 -7.06 -28.15
N ALA A 530 28.22 -7.20 -27.07
CA ALA A 530 26.92 -6.55 -26.97
C ALA A 530 27.05 -5.02 -27.05
N MET A 531 28.03 -4.44 -26.37
CA MET A 531 28.31 -3.00 -26.44
C MET A 531 28.66 -2.56 -27.88
N LYS A 532 29.45 -3.33 -28.63
CA LYS A 532 29.78 -3.04 -30.03
C LYS A 532 28.54 -3.07 -30.92
N ILE A 533 27.64 -4.04 -30.70
CA ILE A 533 26.40 -4.14 -31.47
C ILE A 533 25.51 -2.91 -31.22
N LEU A 534 25.32 -2.53 -29.96
CA LEU A 534 24.52 -1.34 -29.60
C LEU A 534 25.14 -0.06 -30.18
N SER A 535 26.47 0.10 -30.10
CA SER A 535 27.18 1.24 -30.72
C SER A 535 26.97 1.30 -32.22
N PHE A 536 27.09 0.16 -32.90
CA PHE A 536 26.89 0.07 -34.34
C PHE A 536 25.44 0.42 -34.75
N GLU A 537 24.44 -0.11 -34.05
CA GLU A 537 23.02 0.22 -34.32
C GLU A 537 22.72 1.72 -34.08
N ALA A 538 23.37 2.34 -33.08
CA ALA A 538 23.26 3.77 -32.82
C ALA A 538 23.96 4.62 -33.91
N GLU A 539 25.15 4.20 -34.40
CA GLU A 539 25.87 4.83 -35.51
C GLU A 539 25.09 4.76 -36.84
N GLN A 540 24.31 3.68 -37.03
CA GLN A 540 23.40 3.54 -38.15
C GLN A 540 22.11 4.38 -38.03
N GLY A 541 21.94 5.13 -36.94
CA GLY A 541 20.74 5.95 -36.67
C GLY A 541 19.50 5.16 -36.29
N LYS A 542 19.62 3.87 -35.95
CA LYS A 542 18.48 3.02 -35.56
C LYS A 542 18.11 3.13 -34.09
N LEU A 543 19.08 3.41 -33.24
CA LEU A 543 18.87 3.61 -31.80
C LEU A 543 19.17 5.06 -31.43
N ASP A 544 18.58 5.51 -30.30
CA ASP A 544 18.82 6.83 -29.73
C ASP A 544 20.27 6.92 -29.22
N THR A 545 21.15 7.59 -29.99
CA THR A 545 22.58 7.67 -29.73
C THR A 545 22.92 8.24 -28.34
N PRO A 546 22.31 9.34 -27.85
CA PRO A 546 22.49 9.82 -26.51
C PRO A 546 22.16 8.78 -25.42
N LEU A 547 21.04 8.05 -25.54
CA LEU A 547 20.63 7.02 -24.60
C LEU A 547 21.57 5.81 -24.63
N VAL A 548 21.99 5.36 -25.82
CA VAL A 548 22.97 4.26 -25.97
C VAL A 548 24.30 4.64 -25.32
N ASN A 549 24.83 5.82 -25.57
CA ASN A 549 26.09 6.28 -24.99
C ASN A 549 26.00 6.34 -23.45
N PHE A 550 24.89 6.80 -22.92
CA PHE A 550 24.67 6.81 -21.47
C PHE A 550 24.60 5.37 -20.92
N PHE A 551 23.83 4.48 -21.55
CA PHE A 551 23.69 3.09 -21.16
C PHE A 551 25.05 2.39 -21.10
N LEU A 552 25.84 2.48 -22.17
CA LEU A 552 27.16 1.86 -22.27
C LEU A 552 28.15 2.38 -21.22
N LYS A 553 28.12 3.69 -20.94
CA LYS A 553 28.97 4.31 -19.93
C LYS A 553 28.62 3.88 -18.51
N ASN A 554 27.35 3.56 -18.23
CA ASN A 554 26.83 3.28 -16.90
C ASN A 554 26.38 1.83 -16.72
N ILE A 555 26.71 0.93 -17.65
CA ILE A 555 26.17 -0.44 -17.69
C ILE A 555 26.37 -1.22 -16.39
N GLU A 556 27.53 -1.11 -15.75
CA GLU A 556 27.81 -1.81 -14.48
C GLU A 556 26.90 -1.32 -13.34
N LYS A 557 26.67 0.00 -13.27
CA LYS A 557 25.74 0.58 -12.31
C LYS A 557 24.30 0.13 -12.59
N ILE A 558 23.91 0.10 -13.86
CA ILE A 558 22.55 -0.30 -14.28
C ILE A 558 22.33 -1.78 -13.96
N GLU A 559 23.29 -2.67 -14.20
CA GLU A 559 23.17 -4.09 -13.85
C GLU A 559 23.07 -4.30 -12.32
N ILE A 560 23.87 -3.58 -11.51
CA ILE A 560 23.76 -3.63 -10.05
C ILE A 560 22.37 -3.15 -9.58
N LEU A 561 21.86 -2.08 -10.18
CA LEU A 561 20.52 -1.57 -9.86
C LEU A 561 19.43 -2.53 -10.32
N SER A 562 19.57 -3.22 -11.45
CA SER A 562 18.59 -4.19 -11.92
C SER A 562 18.43 -5.37 -10.95
N GLU A 563 19.49 -5.85 -10.33
CA GLU A 563 19.42 -6.85 -9.27
C GLU A 563 18.68 -6.34 -8.02
N ARG A 564 18.78 -5.04 -7.74
CA ARG A 564 18.01 -4.42 -6.66
C ARG A 564 16.53 -4.31 -7.00
N VAL A 565 16.18 -3.99 -8.25
CA VAL A 565 14.78 -4.01 -8.73
C VAL A 565 14.14 -5.36 -8.45
N LYS A 566 14.85 -6.46 -8.68
CA LYS A 566 14.40 -7.82 -8.40
C LYS A 566 14.01 -8.05 -6.94
N SER A 567 14.76 -7.47 -6.00
CA SER A 567 14.52 -7.61 -4.55
C SER A 567 13.56 -6.54 -4.00
N THR A 568 13.22 -5.51 -4.78
CA THR A 568 12.40 -4.38 -4.36
C THR A 568 10.94 -4.63 -4.77
N ARG A 569 9.99 -4.28 -3.89
CA ARG A 569 8.58 -4.31 -4.28
C ARG A 569 8.32 -3.33 -5.42
N VAL A 570 7.54 -3.74 -6.41
CA VAL A 570 7.19 -2.89 -7.57
C VAL A 570 6.56 -1.55 -7.17
N THR A 571 5.97 -1.47 -5.99
CA THR A 571 5.41 -0.24 -5.41
C THR A 571 6.45 0.76 -4.89
N HIS A 572 7.74 0.39 -4.85
CA HIS A 572 8.84 1.18 -4.27
C HIS A 572 10.05 1.29 -5.21
N LEU A 573 9.82 1.29 -6.52
CA LEU A 573 10.91 1.31 -7.50
C LEU A 573 11.75 2.59 -7.45
N SER A 574 11.18 3.71 -7.03
CA SER A 574 11.93 4.97 -6.81
C SER A 574 12.94 4.89 -5.64
N GLU A 575 12.82 3.89 -4.77
CA GLU A 575 13.69 3.71 -3.60
C GLU A 575 14.93 2.84 -3.87
N ILE A 576 15.07 2.27 -5.08
CA ILE A 576 16.18 1.35 -5.43
C ILE A 576 17.58 1.95 -5.25
N GLY A 577 17.69 3.29 -5.30
CA GLY A 577 18.93 4.02 -5.09
C GLY A 577 19.24 4.35 -3.62
N ILE A 578 18.22 4.40 -2.74
CA ILE A 578 18.34 4.86 -1.34
C ILE A 578 19.01 3.82 -0.44
N LEU A 579 18.89 2.53 -0.78
CA LEU A 579 19.45 1.42 0.01
C LEU A 579 20.98 1.27 -0.08
N SER A 580 21.67 2.24 -0.68
CA SER A 580 23.13 2.21 -0.84
C SER A 580 23.92 2.83 0.33
N GLY A 581 23.29 3.11 1.46
CA GLY A 581 23.89 3.78 2.62
C GLY A 581 23.84 2.99 3.95
N MET A 582 23.63 1.65 3.93
CA MET A 582 23.78 0.80 5.11
C MET A 582 24.87 -0.24 4.92
#